data_5a9501d8b0b4456428c157b918d1f4a1
#
_entry.id   5a9501d8b0b4456428c157b918d1f4a1
#
_cell.length_a   1.000
_cell.length_b   1.000
_cell.length_c   1.000
_cell.angle_alpha   90.00
_cell.angle_beta   90.00
_cell.angle_gamma   90.00
#
_symmetry.space_group_name_H-M   'P 1'
#
loop_
_entity.id
_entity.type
_entity.pdbx_description
1 polymer ?
#
loop_
_entity_poly.entity_id
_entity_poly.type
_entity_poly.pdbx_seq_one_letter_code
_entity_poly.pdbx_strand_id
1 'polypeptide(L)'
;MEHQLFGVIEGFYGDPWSQLERLACIDALAGWGANAYVWAPKAEPRHRDAWQDPFTAEELSNFATLIHHDDRITVSIGLTPGSTATIDDIIIKMKPVVDAGCRIITLCFDDLPVLDAGRRHRELSHGICDQLGVEVLLVPTHYAGTTSSPYLEALCDGLDDRVIVMWTGNSVVTDEISVAQANTRAHVMGSRAPLIWDNVPVNDAMMSSHLHLGPYVGRDPKLRDVVSGVLLNPMISMRASLPMIESACAWWRGENAIDAWSQCVDRDDWRIIAEATAYPGELHWPGDRPSRQWFEQVVALPPCTDPDISPWVESARSGARICLAAYDVMEGIASGSLASDLTRIALPLLNLRQWLQTPERTLGSGPRTRPVFTQDETGRFAITSGVIVLTTSIVENFVHDVNRALDALEATS
;
A
#
# COMPACT_ATOMS: atom_id res chain seq x y z
N MET A 1 2.56 13.83 21.78
CA MET A 1 1.37 12.94 21.85
C MET A 1 1.60 11.92 22.96
N GLU A 2 0.62 11.72 23.81
CA GLU A 2 0.67 10.67 24.84
C GLU A 2 0.43 9.26 24.25
N HIS A 3 -0.07 9.15 23.01
CA HIS A 3 -0.42 7.88 22.37
C HIS A 3 0.14 7.77 20.94
N GLN A 4 0.62 6.58 20.61
CA GLN A 4 1.02 6.24 19.24
C GLN A 4 -0.19 6.19 18.31
N LEU A 5 -0.02 6.62 17.06
CA LEU A 5 -1.06 6.56 16.04
C LEU A 5 -0.98 5.22 15.27
N PHE A 6 -2.11 4.54 15.18
CA PHE A 6 -2.23 3.36 14.35
C PHE A 6 -3.54 3.36 13.58
N GLY A 7 -3.48 3.19 12.25
CA GLY A 7 -4.68 3.21 11.43
C GLY A 7 -4.39 3.31 9.95
N VAL A 8 -5.17 4.13 9.25
CA VAL A 8 -5.15 4.27 7.79
C VAL A 8 -4.87 5.71 7.39
N ILE A 9 -4.10 5.87 6.31
CA ILE A 9 -3.99 7.12 5.56
C ILE A 9 -4.51 6.90 4.13
N GLU A 10 -5.66 7.51 3.77
CA GLU A 10 -6.21 7.53 2.42
C GLU A 10 -5.32 8.41 1.54
N GLY A 11 -4.16 7.88 1.13
CA GLY A 11 -3.10 8.64 0.48
C GLY A 11 -2.74 8.13 -0.93
N PHE A 12 -3.55 7.27 -1.52
CA PHE A 12 -3.33 6.68 -2.83
C PHE A 12 -3.68 7.62 -3.99
N TYR A 13 -3.13 7.33 -5.17
CA TYR A 13 -3.54 7.92 -6.44
C TYR A 13 -4.67 7.09 -7.05
N GLY A 14 -5.76 7.72 -7.43
CA GLY A 14 -6.96 7.07 -7.98
C GLY A 14 -8.22 7.76 -7.48
N ASP A 15 -9.38 7.20 -7.81
CA ASP A 15 -10.66 7.74 -7.36
C ASP A 15 -10.75 7.68 -5.83
N PRO A 16 -10.96 8.83 -5.15
CA PRO A 16 -11.10 8.86 -3.69
C PRO A 16 -12.25 8.01 -3.20
N TRP A 17 -12.12 7.45 -2.01
CA TRP A 17 -13.23 6.76 -1.37
C TRP A 17 -14.45 7.67 -1.17
N SER A 18 -15.62 7.10 -1.33
CA SER A 18 -16.88 7.78 -0.98
C SER A 18 -16.96 8.05 0.53
N GLN A 19 -17.82 8.99 0.92
CA GLN A 19 -18.07 9.27 2.33
C GLN A 19 -18.54 8.03 3.11
N LEU A 20 -19.36 7.16 2.48
CA LEU A 20 -19.82 5.92 3.11
C LEU A 20 -18.69 4.91 3.32
N GLU A 21 -17.78 4.79 2.37
CA GLU A 21 -16.60 3.92 2.51
C GLU A 21 -15.66 4.42 3.61
N ARG A 22 -15.45 5.73 3.73
CA ARG A 22 -14.66 6.33 4.81
C ARG A 22 -15.26 6.04 6.18
N LEU A 23 -16.57 6.21 6.33
CA LEU A 23 -17.29 5.90 7.58
C LEU A 23 -17.19 4.41 7.91
N ALA A 24 -17.39 3.53 6.92
CA ALA A 24 -17.25 2.08 7.11
C ALA A 24 -15.81 1.68 7.48
N CYS A 25 -14.80 2.35 6.91
CA CYS A 25 -13.40 2.15 7.30
C CYS A 25 -13.15 2.58 8.75
N ILE A 26 -13.68 3.72 9.18
CA ILE A 26 -13.56 4.21 10.57
C ILE A 26 -14.24 3.22 11.53
N ASP A 27 -15.44 2.72 11.21
CA ASP A 27 -16.11 1.70 12.02
C ASP A 27 -15.26 0.43 12.17
N ALA A 28 -14.69 -0.05 11.07
CA ALA A 28 -13.82 -1.22 11.06
C ALA A 28 -12.55 -0.98 11.91
N LEU A 29 -11.87 0.14 11.73
CA LEU A 29 -10.68 0.55 12.50
C LEU A 29 -10.98 0.59 14.00
N ALA A 30 -12.08 1.24 14.40
CA ALA A 30 -12.51 1.32 15.79
C ALA A 30 -12.85 -0.07 16.37
N GLY A 31 -13.49 -0.93 15.57
CA GLY A 31 -13.78 -2.33 15.94
C GLY A 31 -12.52 -3.18 16.13
N TRP A 32 -11.46 -2.89 15.42
CA TRP A 32 -10.17 -3.61 15.49
C TRP A 32 -9.14 -2.97 16.43
N GLY A 33 -9.51 -1.87 17.13
CA GLY A 33 -8.65 -1.23 18.12
C GLY A 33 -7.56 -0.33 17.53
N ALA A 34 -7.72 0.11 16.29
CA ALA A 34 -6.97 1.22 15.74
C ALA A 34 -7.48 2.56 16.31
N ASN A 35 -6.74 3.64 16.11
CA ASN A 35 -7.05 4.95 16.71
C ASN A 35 -6.85 6.13 15.74
N ALA A 36 -6.52 5.91 14.47
CA ALA A 36 -6.22 7.00 13.54
C ALA A 36 -6.79 6.75 12.13
N TYR A 37 -7.30 7.82 11.54
CA TYR A 37 -7.67 7.90 10.13
C TYR A 37 -7.20 9.23 9.56
N VAL A 38 -6.48 9.21 8.46
CA VAL A 38 -6.00 10.41 7.76
C VAL A 38 -6.63 10.52 6.39
N TRP A 39 -7.34 11.61 6.14
CA TRP A 39 -7.86 11.96 4.83
C TRP A 39 -6.81 12.75 4.04
N ALA A 40 -6.22 12.15 3.01
CA ALA A 40 -5.19 12.77 2.17
C ALA A 40 -5.19 12.25 0.73
N PRO A 41 -6.37 12.05 0.07
CA PRO A 41 -6.45 11.42 -1.25
C PRO A 41 -5.78 12.29 -2.32
N LYS A 42 -4.82 11.73 -3.05
CA LYS A 42 -3.96 12.47 -3.99
C LYS A 42 -4.71 13.04 -5.20
N ALA A 43 -5.83 12.41 -5.59
CA ALA A 43 -6.65 12.86 -6.72
C ALA A 43 -7.73 13.89 -6.31
N GLU A 44 -7.85 14.20 -5.01
CA GLU A 44 -8.81 15.23 -4.55
C GLU A 44 -8.27 16.64 -4.88
N PRO A 45 -8.94 17.42 -5.75
CA PRO A 45 -8.38 18.69 -6.20
C PRO A 45 -8.06 19.68 -5.09
N ARG A 46 -8.96 19.81 -4.08
CA ARG A 46 -8.76 20.76 -2.98
C ARG A 46 -7.77 20.29 -1.91
N HIS A 47 -7.36 19.02 -1.98
CA HIS A 47 -6.23 18.53 -1.21
C HIS A 47 -4.90 18.95 -1.86
N ARG A 48 -4.78 18.94 -3.20
CA ARG A 48 -3.51 19.05 -3.90
C ARG A 48 -3.52 20.11 -5.03
N ASP A 49 -4.12 19.80 -6.17
CA ASP A 49 -3.94 20.60 -7.41
C ASP A 49 -4.57 21.99 -7.33
N ALA A 50 -5.72 22.10 -6.67
CA ALA A 50 -6.45 23.32 -6.39
C ALA A 50 -6.50 23.60 -4.87
N TRP A 51 -5.41 23.33 -4.16
CA TRP A 51 -5.34 23.42 -2.71
C TRP A 51 -5.69 24.82 -2.16
N GLN A 52 -5.50 25.87 -2.96
CA GLN A 52 -5.83 27.25 -2.59
C GLN A 52 -7.34 27.51 -2.58
N ASP A 53 -8.12 26.72 -3.33
CA ASP A 53 -9.57 26.88 -3.33
C ASP A 53 -10.13 26.48 -1.95
N PRO A 54 -11.05 27.26 -1.38
CA PRO A 54 -11.66 26.92 -0.10
C PRO A 54 -12.43 25.58 -0.20
N PHE A 55 -12.47 24.84 0.88
CA PHE A 55 -13.38 23.70 0.96
C PHE A 55 -14.83 24.15 0.85
N THR A 56 -15.63 23.39 0.12
CA THR A 56 -17.08 23.65 0.01
C THR A 56 -17.79 23.40 1.33
N ALA A 57 -19.01 23.92 1.46
CA ALA A 57 -19.83 23.65 2.64
C ALA A 57 -20.13 22.14 2.82
N GLU A 58 -20.27 21.42 1.70
CA GLU A 58 -20.49 19.97 1.70
C GLU A 58 -19.25 19.23 2.20
N GLU A 59 -18.06 19.56 1.69
CA GLU A 59 -16.80 18.97 2.15
C GLU A 59 -16.56 19.22 3.63
N LEU A 60 -16.80 20.44 4.12
CA LEU A 60 -16.69 20.76 5.54
C LEU A 60 -17.68 19.99 6.40
N SER A 61 -18.91 19.80 5.91
CA SER A 61 -19.91 18.96 6.58
C SER A 61 -19.49 17.49 6.62
N ASN A 62 -18.90 16.99 5.53
CA ASN A 62 -18.35 15.63 5.45
C ASN A 62 -17.17 15.45 6.40
N PHE A 63 -16.27 16.43 6.50
CA PHE A 63 -15.16 16.39 7.47
C PHE A 63 -15.66 16.41 8.91
N ALA A 64 -16.64 17.27 9.24
CA ALA A 64 -17.25 17.28 10.55
C ALA A 64 -17.85 15.91 10.90
N THR A 65 -18.52 15.28 9.93
CA THR A 65 -19.08 13.93 10.10
C THR A 65 -17.99 12.90 10.38
N LEU A 66 -16.89 12.90 9.62
CA LEU A 66 -15.76 11.98 9.85
C LEU A 66 -15.13 12.20 11.24
N ILE A 67 -14.88 13.47 11.61
CA ILE A 67 -14.21 13.85 12.87
C ILE A 67 -15.01 13.38 14.09
N HIS A 68 -16.33 13.42 14.02
CA HIS A 68 -17.24 13.11 15.14
C HIS A 68 -17.90 11.72 15.02
N HIS A 69 -17.50 10.90 14.04
CA HIS A 69 -18.13 9.60 13.80
C HIS A 69 -17.89 8.60 14.93
N ASP A 70 -16.66 8.52 15.40
CA ASP A 70 -16.27 7.63 16.50
C ASP A 70 -15.14 8.28 17.33
N ASP A 71 -15.40 8.53 18.62
CA ASP A 71 -14.47 9.21 19.53
C ASP A 71 -13.16 8.42 19.77
N ARG A 72 -13.11 7.13 19.40
CA ARG A 72 -11.91 6.29 19.50
C ARG A 72 -10.93 6.55 18.36
N ILE A 73 -11.39 7.15 17.25
CA ILE A 73 -10.58 7.40 16.07
C ILE A 73 -10.25 8.88 15.94
N THR A 74 -8.98 9.19 16.00
CA THR A 74 -8.46 10.53 15.71
C THR A 74 -8.43 10.73 14.20
N VAL A 75 -9.23 11.68 13.70
CA VAL A 75 -9.26 12.02 12.28
C VAL A 75 -8.35 13.20 12.01
N SER A 76 -7.45 13.06 11.04
CA SER A 76 -6.61 14.13 10.50
C SER A 76 -7.03 14.46 9.06
N ILE A 77 -7.05 15.74 8.72
CA ILE A 77 -7.33 16.20 7.35
C ILE A 77 -6.03 16.69 6.73
N GLY A 78 -5.75 16.15 5.53
CA GLY A 78 -4.53 16.41 4.79
C GLY A 78 -4.62 17.62 3.85
N LEU A 79 -3.47 18.23 3.60
CA LEU A 79 -3.27 19.28 2.61
C LEU A 79 -1.88 19.12 1.99
N THR A 80 -1.80 19.23 0.66
CA THR A 80 -0.55 19.37 -0.09
C THR A 80 -0.39 20.82 -0.52
N PRO A 81 0.19 21.70 0.31
CA PRO A 81 0.35 23.10 -0.05
C PRO A 81 1.45 23.24 -1.10
N GLY A 82 1.21 24.07 -2.10
CA GLY A 82 2.18 24.32 -3.16
C GLY A 82 3.46 24.99 -2.66
N SER A 83 4.49 24.99 -3.50
CA SER A 83 5.82 25.50 -3.14
C SER A 83 5.86 26.99 -2.73
N THR A 84 4.83 27.76 -3.07
CA THR A 84 4.71 29.18 -2.74
C THR A 84 3.78 29.46 -1.56
N ALA A 85 3.17 28.42 -0.95
CA ALA A 85 2.22 28.56 0.15
C ALA A 85 2.81 29.37 1.32
N THR A 86 2.06 30.30 1.85
CA THR A 86 2.40 31.00 3.10
C THR A 86 1.70 30.36 4.29
N ILE A 87 2.10 30.69 5.49
CA ILE A 87 1.41 30.26 6.72
C ILE A 87 -0.04 30.73 6.68
N ASP A 88 -0.28 31.98 6.29
CA ASP A 88 -1.63 32.56 6.23
C ASP A 88 -2.54 31.83 5.24
N ASP A 89 -2.01 31.46 4.07
CA ASP A 89 -2.78 30.68 3.08
C ASP A 89 -3.25 29.34 3.66
N ILE A 90 -2.36 28.63 4.35
CA ILE A 90 -2.68 27.34 4.98
C ILE A 90 -3.68 27.52 6.12
N ILE A 91 -3.52 28.58 6.93
CA ILE A 91 -4.45 28.89 8.02
C ILE A 91 -5.84 29.19 7.48
N ILE A 92 -5.95 30.04 6.47
CA ILE A 92 -7.24 30.38 5.84
C ILE A 92 -7.92 29.10 5.35
N LYS A 93 -7.16 28.19 4.74
CA LYS A 93 -7.66 26.92 4.22
C LYS A 93 -8.11 25.97 5.32
N MET A 94 -7.28 25.80 6.38
CA MET A 94 -7.47 24.74 7.37
C MET A 94 -8.26 25.19 8.62
N LYS A 95 -8.39 26.50 8.86
CA LYS A 95 -9.14 26.97 10.02
C LYS A 95 -10.59 26.45 10.09
N PRO A 96 -11.38 26.42 9.00
CA PRO A 96 -12.73 25.85 9.05
C PRO A 96 -12.75 24.37 9.47
N VAL A 97 -11.72 23.62 9.09
CA VAL A 97 -11.58 22.19 9.46
C VAL A 97 -11.25 22.06 10.95
N VAL A 98 -10.38 22.94 11.48
CA VAL A 98 -10.06 22.99 12.92
C VAL A 98 -11.27 23.44 13.73
N ASP A 99 -12.02 24.43 13.24
CA ASP A 99 -13.25 24.90 13.88
C ASP A 99 -14.32 23.78 13.90
N ALA A 100 -14.32 22.86 12.93
CA ALA A 100 -15.15 21.66 12.92
C ALA A 100 -14.69 20.55 13.89
N GLY A 101 -13.58 20.74 14.61
CA GLY A 101 -13.12 19.82 15.65
C GLY A 101 -11.82 19.07 15.34
N CYS A 102 -11.23 19.23 14.17
CA CYS A 102 -9.95 18.60 13.82
C CYS A 102 -8.84 19.10 14.74
N ARG A 103 -8.07 18.18 15.33
CA ARG A 103 -6.96 18.49 16.25
C ARG A 103 -5.59 18.17 15.68
N ILE A 104 -5.54 17.41 14.60
CA ILE A 104 -4.31 17.03 13.89
C ILE A 104 -4.49 17.35 12.42
N ILE A 105 -3.56 18.09 11.83
CA ILE A 105 -3.52 18.39 10.38
C ILE A 105 -2.36 17.61 9.76
N THR A 106 -2.56 17.07 8.57
CA THR A 106 -1.48 16.42 7.80
C THR A 106 -0.99 17.36 6.70
N LEU A 107 0.28 17.73 6.72
CA LEU A 107 0.94 18.49 5.65
C LEU A 107 1.75 17.55 4.77
N CYS A 108 1.39 17.47 3.49
CA CYS A 108 2.02 16.61 2.50
C CYS A 108 2.97 17.41 1.62
N PHE A 109 4.28 17.22 1.78
CA PHE A 109 5.32 17.83 0.95
C PHE A 109 6.05 16.79 0.08
N ASP A 110 5.47 15.59 -0.02
CA ASP A 110 5.90 14.54 -0.92
C ASP A 110 5.60 14.89 -2.39
N ASP A 111 6.39 14.31 -3.28
CA ASP A 111 6.23 14.41 -4.74
C ASP A 111 6.17 15.87 -5.29
N LEU A 112 6.67 16.81 -4.54
CA LEU A 112 6.79 18.20 -4.99
C LEU A 112 8.22 18.47 -5.49
N PRO A 113 8.37 19.20 -6.62
CA PRO A 113 9.69 19.53 -7.17
C PRO A 113 10.34 20.69 -6.40
N VAL A 114 10.53 20.55 -5.09
CA VAL A 114 11.07 21.63 -4.25
C VAL A 114 12.48 21.29 -3.83
N LEU A 115 13.43 22.10 -4.30
CA LEU A 115 14.82 22.06 -3.87
C LEU A 115 14.97 22.86 -2.57
N ASP A 116 15.71 22.30 -1.61
CA ASP A 116 16.18 22.97 -0.37
C ASP A 116 15.07 23.61 0.52
N ALA A 117 13.94 22.91 0.67
CA ALA A 117 12.77 23.43 1.38
C ALA A 117 12.65 22.97 2.85
N GLY A 118 13.65 22.27 3.42
CA GLY A 118 13.53 21.71 4.78
C GLY A 118 13.20 22.77 5.84
N ARG A 119 13.95 23.89 5.85
CA ARG A 119 13.67 25.01 6.77
C ARG A 119 12.27 25.59 6.57
N ARG A 120 11.87 25.78 5.31
CA ARG A 120 10.54 26.32 4.99
C ARG A 120 9.43 25.41 5.48
N HIS A 121 9.55 24.09 5.26
CA HIS A 121 8.53 23.12 5.72
C HIS A 121 8.45 23.09 7.24
N ARG A 122 9.58 23.23 7.95
CA ARG A 122 9.61 23.43 9.40
C ARG A 122 8.87 24.71 9.82
N GLU A 123 9.20 25.85 9.22
CA GLU A 123 8.59 27.14 9.55
C GLU A 123 7.08 27.15 9.30
N LEU A 124 6.62 26.54 8.19
CA LEU A 124 5.19 26.36 7.91
C LEU A 124 4.52 25.53 8.99
N SER A 125 5.12 24.39 9.37
CA SER A 125 4.56 23.49 10.38
C SER A 125 4.49 24.17 11.76
N HIS A 126 5.53 24.91 12.15
CA HIS A 126 5.53 25.68 13.41
C HIS A 126 4.41 26.73 13.41
N GLY A 127 4.29 27.50 12.32
CA GLY A 127 3.26 28.53 12.21
C GLY A 127 1.85 27.97 12.34
N ILE A 128 1.60 26.77 11.76
CA ILE A 128 0.32 26.08 11.87
C ILE A 128 0.08 25.59 13.29
N CYS A 129 1.07 24.94 13.94
CA CYS A 129 0.95 24.52 15.33
C CYS A 129 0.61 25.70 16.26
N ASP A 130 1.29 26.84 16.07
CA ASP A 130 1.14 28.01 16.94
C ASP A 130 -0.17 28.76 16.73
N GLN A 131 -0.58 28.96 15.48
CA GLN A 131 -1.73 29.80 15.18
C GLN A 131 -3.06 29.05 15.22
N LEU A 132 -3.07 27.73 14.90
CA LEU A 132 -4.27 26.91 14.97
C LEU A 132 -4.37 26.08 16.26
N GLY A 133 -3.29 25.96 17.03
CA GLY A 133 -3.28 25.17 18.26
C GLY A 133 -3.44 23.67 18.03
N VAL A 134 -2.91 23.15 16.92
CA VAL A 134 -3.04 21.74 16.49
C VAL A 134 -1.69 21.05 16.47
N GLU A 135 -1.71 19.72 16.44
CA GLU A 135 -0.56 18.90 16.06
C GLU A 135 -0.47 18.77 14.52
N VAL A 136 0.72 18.52 14.01
CA VAL A 136 0.96 18.37 12.58
C VAL A 136 1.61 17.02 12.28
N LEU A 137 1.00 16.22 11.41
CA LEU A 137 1.65 15.09 10.74
C LEU A 137 2.30 15.63 9.47
N LEU A 138 3.61 15.45 9.34
CA LEU A 138 4.36 16.00 8.23
C LEU A 138 4.92 14.90 7.35
N VAL A 139 4.48 14.88 6.09
CA VAL A 139 5.09 14.06 5.04
C VAL A 139 6.19 14.86 4.38
N PRO A 140 7.48 14.55 4.65
CA PRO A 140 8.58 15.35 4.12
C PRO A 140 8.83 15.02 2.64
N THR A 141 9.48 15.90 1.90
CA THR A 141 9.93 15.61 0.52
C THR A 141 10.88 14.40 0.49
N HIS A 142 11.75 14.25 1.51
CA HIS A 142 12.63 13.08 1.64
C HIS A 142 12.01 12.04 2.59
N TYR A 143 10.91 11.44 2.15
CA TYR A 143 10.08 10.55 2.96
C TYR A 143 10.57 9.09 3.04
N ALA A 144 11.48 8.66 2.17
CA ALA A 144 12.01 7.29 2.13
C ALA A 144 13.51 7.25 2.43
N GLY A 145 14.03 6.04 2.70
CA GLY A 145 15.44 5.82 2.99
C GLY A 145 15.86 6.17 4.41
N THR A 146 17.13 5.86 4.72
CA THR A 146 17.74 6.08 6.03
C THR A 146 18.99 6.96 5.96
N THR A 147 19.25 7.55 4.79
CA THR A 147 20.39 8.46 4.57
C THR A 147 20.04 9.87 5.02
N SER A 148 20.95 10.55 5.71
CA SER A 148 20.80 11.99 6.01
C SER A 148 20.83 12.83 4.74
N SER A 149 20.26 14.00 4.80
CA SER A 149 20.30 14.99 3.73
C SER A 149 20.22 16.40 4.32
N PRO A 150 20.77 17.41 3.62
CA PRO A 150 20.63 18.81 4.00
C PRO A 150 19.18 19.23 4.24
N TYR A 151 18.25 18.66 3.45
CA TYR A 151 16.81 18.86 3.61
C TYR A 151 16.31 18.37 5.00
N LEU A 152 16.63 17.11 5.37
CA LEU A 152 16.18 16.52 6.63
C LEU A 152 16.84 17.20 7.82
N GLU A 153 18.12 17.56 7.71
CA GLU A 153 18.84 18.31 8.72
C GLU A 153 18.17 19.68 8.97
N ALA A 154 17.88 20.42 7.89
CA ALA A 154 17.22 21.73 7.99
C ALA A 154 15.76 21.64 8.48
N LEU A 155 15.06 20.55 8.15
CA LEU A 155 13.70 20.28 8.62
C LEU A 155 13.68 19.99 10.12
N CYS A 156 14.55 19.10 10.59
CA CYS A 156 14.51 18.57 11.94
C CYS A 156 15.25 19.43 12.97
N ASP A 157 16.10 20.37 12.55
CA ASP A 157 16.83 21.27 13.42
C ASP A 157 15.88 22.21 14.19
N GLY A 158 15.66 21.92 15.47
CA GLY A 158 14.73 22.67 16.32
C GLY A 158 13.26 22.51 15.93
N LEU A 159 12.89 21.40 15.30
CA LEU A 159 11.48 21.10 14.95
C LEU A 159 10.64 20.98 16.24
N ASP A 160 9.46 21.61 16.25
CA ASP A 160 8.49 21.55 17.34
C ASP A 160 8.06 20.10 17.65
N ASP A 161 7.86 19.77 18.92
CA ASP A 161 7.46 18.42 19.33
C ASP A 161 6.02 18.05 18.92
N ARG A 162 5.21 19.05 18.59
CA ARG A 162 3.86 18.86 18.00
C ARG A 162 3.90 18.42 16.54
N VAL A 163 5.08 18.42 15.90
CA VAL A 163 5.26 18.00 14.51
C VAL A 163 5.84 16.59 14.46
N ILE A 164 5.11 15.67 13.87
CA ILE A 164 5.49 14.27 13.73
C ILE A 164 5.82 13.99 12.27
N VAL A 165 7.05 13.53 12.03
CA VAL A 165 7.56 13.33 10.67
C VAL A 165 7.30 11.91 10.19
N MET A 166 6.72 11.77 8.99
CA MET A 166 6.43 10.50 8.37
C MET A 166 7.61 9.92 7.59
N TRP A 167 7.59 8.60 7.42
CA TRP A 167 8.61 7.83 6.70
C TRP A 167 8.00 6.55 6.12
N THR A 168 8.34 6.20 4.86
CA THR A 168 7.79 5.04 4.16
C THR A 168 8.63 3.76 4.27
N GLY A 169 9.75 3.80 4.99
CA GLY A 169 10.73 2.72 4.98
C GLY A 169 11.93 3.02 4.07
N ASN A 170 12.69 2.00 3.72
CA ASN A 170 13.88 2.16 2.86
C ASN A 170 13.55 2.49 1.41
N SER A 171 12.31 2.30 1.01
CA SER A 171 11.79 2.60 -0.33
C SER A 171 10.44 3.29 -0.23
N VAL A 172 9.92 3.74 -1.37
CA VAL A 172 8.54 4.23 -1.49
C VAL A 172 7.55 3.11 -1.13
N VAL A 173 7.73 1.93 -1.72
CA VAL A 173 7.06 0.69 -1.31
C VAL A 173 8.14 -0.26 -0.80
N THR A 174 8.08 -0.67 0.45
CA THR A 174 9.12 -1.48 1.08
C THR A 174 8.59 -2.85 1.49
N ASP A 175 9.43 -3.89 1.31
CA ASP A 175 9.07 -5.27 1.61
C ASP A 175 9.11 -5.53 3.12
N GLU A 176 10.12 -4.96 3.78
CA GLU A 176 10.29 -5.11 5.23
C GLU A 176 10.66 -3.79 5.90
N ILE A 177 10.22 -3.63 7.14
CA ILE A 177 10.66 -2.56 8.03
C ILE A 177 11.14 -3.19 9.34
N SER A 178 12.42 -2.98 9.65
CA SER A 178 13.04 -3.47 10.87
C SER A 178 13.23 -2.36 11.91
N VAL A 179 13.41 -2.76 13.16
CA VAL A 179 13.79 -1.85 14.26
C VAL A 179 15.09 -1.11 13.95
N ALA A 180 16.07 -1.79 13.33
CA ALA A 180 17.34 -1.16 12.98
C ALA A 180 17.17 -0.03 11.96
N GLN A 181 16.33 -0.23 10.95
CA GLN A 181 16.01 0.80 9.96
C GLN A 181 15.28 1.99 10.59
N ALA A 182 14.28 1.73 11.44
CA ALA A 182 13.54 2.78 12.15
C ALA A 182 14.46 3.61 13.07
N ASN A 183 15.35 2.96 13.82
CA ASN A 183 16.32 3.65 14.66
C ASN A 183 17.32 4.48 13.85
N THR A 184 17.78 3.98 12.69
CA THR A 184 18.65 4.76 11.81
C THR A 184 17.91 5.98 11.27
N ARG A 185 16.65 5.83 10.88
CA ARG A 185 15.81 6.96 10.43
C ARG A 185 15.59 7.96 11.57
N ALA A 186 15.29 7.49 12.77
CA ALA A 186 15.14 8.36 13.94
C ALA A 186 16.42 9.18 14.21
N HIS A 187 17.59 8.56 14.11
CA HIS A 187 18.88 9.26 14.27
C HIS A 187 19.05 10.38 13.24
N VAL A 188 18.73 10.11 11.97
CA VAL A 188 18.77 11.09 10.87
C VAL A 188 17.80 12.27 11.12
N MET A 189 16.72 12.03 11.83
CA MET A 189 15.71 13.04 12.20
C MET A 189 15.95 13.67 13.58
N GLY A 190 17.18 13.67 14.10
CA GLY A 190 17.49 14.29 15.40
C GLY A 190 16.93 13.49 16.58
N SER A 191 16.92 12.18 16.51
CA SER A 191 16.39 11.23 17.50
C SER A 191 14.87 11.26 17.67
N ARG A 192 14.13 11.71 16.64
CA ARG A 192 12.68 11.69 16.62
C ARG A 192 12.18 10.35 16.06
N ALA A 193 11.31 9.69 16.81
CA ALA A 193 10.67 8.46 16.35
C ALA A 193 9.83 8.74 15.08
N PRO A 194 10.04 8.02 13.97
CA PRO A 194 9.25 8.23 12.75
C PRO A 194 7.80 7.74 12.93
N LEU A 195 6.86 8.40 12.25
CA LEU A 195 5.55 7.84 11.96
C LEU A 195 5.63 7.11 10.63
N ILE A 196 5.35 5.81 10.61
CA ILE A 196 5.42 5.04 9.37
C ILE A 196 4.18 5.35 8.52
N TRP A 197 4.38 5.86 7.30
CA TRP A 197 3.42 5.79 6.22
C TRP A 197 3.71 4.49 5.47
N ASP A 198 2.98 3.45 5.74
CA ASP A 198 3.22 2.14 5.16
C ASP A 198 2.45 1.97 3.86
N ASN A 199 3.17 1.91 2.73
CA ASN A 199 2.58 1.75 1.41
C ASN A 199 2.15 0.29 1.15
N VAL A 200 1.33 -0.24 2.04
CA VAL A 200 0.62 -1.51 1.94
C VAL A 200 -0.80 -1.37 2.50
N PRO A 201 -1.81 -1.95 1.88
CA PRO A 201 -1.82 -2.72 0.62
C PRO A 201 -1.95 -1.88 -0.66
N VAL A 202 -1.54 -0.63 -0.70
CA VAL A 202 -1.76 0.28 -1.84
C VAL A 202 -1.51 -0.40 -3.19
N ASN A 203 -2.42 -0.17 -4.13
CA ASN A 203 -2.35 -0.68 -5.50
C ASN A 203 -2.62 0.40 -6.54
N ASP A 204 -2.09 1.58 -6.34
CA ASP A 204 -2.23 2.72 -7.25
C ASP A 204 -1.14 2.78 -8.33
N ALA A 205 -1.23 3.76 -9.20
CA ALA A 205 -0.26 4.06 -10.26
C ALA A 205 0.14 2.80 -11.06
N MET A 206 1.43 2.43 -11.03
CA MET A 206 1.93 1.25 -11.76
C MET A 206 1.48 -0.08 -11.13
N MET A 207 0.92 -0.07 -9.93
CA MET A 207 0.45 -1.26 -9.22
C MET A 207 -1.07 -1.46 -9.36
N SER A 208 -1.78 -0.60 -10.08
CA SER A 208 -3.25 -0.64 -10.19
C SER A 208 -3.82 -1.94 -10.78
N SER A 209 -2.97 -2.70 -11.49
CA SER A 209 -3.33 -4.03 -12.00
C SER A 209 -3.22 -5.16 -10.94
N HIS A 210 -2.81 -4.85 -9.71
CA HIS A 210 -2.60 -5.85 -8.66
C HIS A 210 -3.64 -5.72 -7.56
N LEU A 211 -4.04 -6.87 -7.00
CA LEU A 211 -4.89 -6.97 -5.83
C LEU A 211 -4.06 -7.54 -4.68
N HIS A 212 -4.13 -6.94 -3.50
CA HIS A 212 -3.30 -7.29 -2.34
C HIS A 212 -4.18 -7.71 -1.15
N LEU A 213 -4.73 -8.93 -1.22
CA LEU A 213 -5.58 -9.50 -0.16
C LEU A 213 -4.80 -10.31 0.88
N GLY A 214 -3.47 -10.32 0.82
CA GLY A 214 -2.62 -11.09 1.74
C GLY A 214 -2.56 -10.49 3.15
N PRO A 215 -1.93 -11.22 4.09
CA PRO A 215 -1.74 -10.74 5.46
C PRO A 215 -0.69 -9.63 5.54
N TYR A 216 -0.75 -8.86 6.63
CA TYR A 216 0.27 -7.87 6.96
C TYR A 216 1.52 -8.57 7.53
N VAL A 217 2.60 -8.56 6.77
CA VAL A 217 3.87 -9.21 7.08
C VAL A 217 5.07 -8.32 6.74
N GLY A 218 6.29 -8.75 7.09
CA GLY A 218 7.51 -8.00 6.79
C GLY A 218 7.75 -6.80 7.73
N ARG A 219 7.02 -6.70 8.84
CA ARG A 219 7.21 -5.64 9.85
C ARG A 219 7.62 -6.27 11.16
N ASP A 220 8.78 -5.85 11.68
CA ASP A 220 9.28 -6.35 12.96
C ASP A 220 8.26 -6.06 14.08
N PRO A 221 7.82 -7.03 14.86
CA PRO A 221 6.87 -6.80 15.94
C PRO A 221 7.32 -5.77 17.00
N LYS A 222 8.63 -5.54 17.12
CA LYS A 222 9.21 -4.54 18.04
C LYS A 222 9.24 -3.12 17.47
N LEU A 223 8.79 -2.91 16.25
CA LEU A 223 8.66 -1.56 15.69
C LEU A 223 7.79 -0.66 16.57
N ARG A 224 6.75 -1.23 17.19
CA ARG A 224 5.87 -0.51 18.13
C ARG A 224 6.61 0.20 19.24
N ASP A 225 7.80 -0.28 19.61
CA ASP A 225 8.59 0.28 20.71
C ASP A 225 9.45 1.48 20.29
N VAL A 226 9.62 1.70 18.97
CA VAL A 226 10.59 2.67 18.41
C VAL A 226 10.01 3.65 17.39
N VAL A 227 8.71 3.56 17.09
CA VAL A 227 8.02 4.46 16.13
C VAL A 227 6.90 5.25 16.81
N SER A 228 6.53 6.39 16.25
CA SER A 228 5.37 7.17 16.70
C SER A 228 4.04 6.57 16.28
N GLY A 229 4.06 5.57 15.43
CA GLY A 229 2.89 4.87 14.94
C GLY A 229 3.07 4.33 13.53
N VAL A 230 1.98 3.75 13.00
CA VAL A 230 1.91 3.23 11.62
C VAL A 230 0.56 3.62 11.01
N LEU A 231 0.59 4.20 9.82
CA LEU A 231 -0.58 4.49 9.00
C LEU A 231 -0.46 3.71 7.69
N LEU A 232 -1.37 2.78 7.44
CA LEU A 232 -1.40 2.01 6.21
C LEU A 232 -2.00 2.84 5.08
N ASN A 233 -1.35 2.85 3.91
CA ASN A 233 -1.93 3.38 2.69
C ASN A 233 -2.70 2.25 1.98
N PRO A 234 -4.04 2.34 1.89
CA PRO A 234 -4.89 1.26 1.41
C PRO A 234 -4.94 1.19 -0.12
N MET A 235 -5.60 0.13 -0.64
CA MET A 235 -5.96 0.04 -2.05
C MET A 235 -7.06 1.05 -2.42
N ILE A 236 -7.22 1.30 -3.73
CA ILE A 236 -8.33 2.09 -4.29
C ILE A 236 -9.69 1.52 -3.85
N SER A 237 -9.83 0.18 -3.82
CA SER A 237 -11.00 -0.46 -3.21
C SER A 237 -10.85 -0.51 -1.68
N MET A 238 -11.73 0.17 -0.97
CA MET A 238 -11.79 0.15 0.49
C MET A 238 -12.04 -1.28 1.00
N ARG A 239 -13.03 -1.96 0.45
CA ARG A 239 -13.42 -3.30 0.88
C ARG A 239 -12.31 -4.32 0.69
N ALA A 240 -11.60 -4.28 -0.45
CA ALA A 240 -10.47 -5.17 -0.71
C ALA A 240 -9.28 -4.91 0.23
N SER A 241 -9.17 -3.72 0.82
CA SER A 241 -8.11 -3.38 1.77
C SER A 241 -8.33 -3.98 3.17
N LEU A 242 -9.57 -4.31 3.54
CA LEU A 242 -9.93 -4.75 4.90
C LEU A 242 -9.15 -5.97 5.40
N PRO A 243 -8.90 -7.04 4.62
CA PRO A 243 -8.17 -8.20 5.13
C PRO A 243 -6.77 -7.86 5.64
N MET A 244 -6.04 -7.02 4.91
CA MET A 244 -4.71 -6.59 5.34
C MET A 244 -4.77 -5.60 6.51
N ILE A 245 -5.74 -4.70 6.53
CA ILE A 245 -5.93 -3.73 7.63
C ILE A 245 -6.27 -4.46 8.93
N GLU A 246 -7.19 -5.44 8.92
CA GLU A 246 -7.52 -6.26 10.09
C GLU A 246 -6.29 -7.03 10.60
N SER A 247 -5.54 -7.62 9.69
CA SER A 247 -4.28 -8.30 9.96
C SER A 247 -3.25 -7.36 10.63
N ALA A 248 -3.11 -6.14 10.12
CA ALA A 248 -2.21 -5.13 10.67
C ALA A 248 -2.67 -4.66 12.05
N CYS A 249 -3.97 -4.52 12.28
CA CYS A 249 -4.52 -4.19 13.60
C CYS A 249 -4.19 -5.30 14.63
N ALA A 250 -4.29 -6.55 14.26
CA ALA A 250 -3.89 -7.67 15.11
C ALA A 250 -2.37 -7.65 15.40
N TRP A 251 -1.54 -7.42 14.37
CA TRP A 251 -0.10 -7.24 14.54
C TRP A 251 0.21 -6.09 15.51
N TRP A 252 -0.47 -4.95 15.38
CA TRP A 252 -0.27 -3.80 16.27
C TRP A 252 -0.61 -4.12 17.72
N ARG A 253 -1.65 -4.91 17.97
CA ARG A 253 -2.00 -5.36 19.33
C ARG A 253 -1.09 -6.47 19.88
N GLY A 254 -0.18 -7.01 19.07
CA GLY A 254 0.71 -8.11 19.43
C GLY A 254 0.05 -9.49 19.29
N GLU A 255 -1.04 -9.56 18.56
CA GLU A 255 -1.76 -10.79 18.21
C GLU A 255 -1.18 -11.41 16.93
N ASN A 256 -1.66 -12.60 16.57
CA ASN A 256 -1.24 -13.26 15.33
C ASN A 256 -1.93 -12.63 14.12
N ALA A 257 -1.14 -11.89 13.32
CA ALA A 257 -1.62 -11.22 12.11
C ALA A 257 -2.19 -12.18 11.06
N ILE A 258 -1.61 -13.39 10.94
CA ILE A 258 -2.04 -14.41 9.97
C ILE A 258 -3.38 -15.02 10.39
N ASP A 259 -3.59 -15.25 11.68
CA ASP A 259 -4.87 -15.79 12.18
C ASP A 259 -6.01 -14.78 11.97
N ALA A 260 -5.77 -13.49 12.22
CA ALA A 260 -6.74 -12.45 12.00
C ALA A 260 -7.09 -12.32 10.50
N TRP A 261 -6.08 -12.29 9.63
CA TRP A 261 -6.27 -12.32 8.17
C TRP A 261 -7.09 -13.53 7.74
N SER A 262 -6.74 -14.73 8.26
CA SER A 262 -7.40 -15.97 7.93
C SER A 262 -8.90 -15.90 8.25
N GLN A 263 -9.25 -15.39 9.42
CA GLN A 263 -10.65 -15.22 9.82
C GLN A 263 -11.39 -14.21 8.95
N CYS A 264 -10.72 -13.12 8.54
CA CYS A 264 -11.30 -12.10 7.68
C CYS A 264 -11.67 -12.67 6.31
N VAL A 265 -10.72 -13.32 5.64
CA VAL A 265 -10.92 -13.85 4.28
C VAL A 265 -11.92 -15.01 4.25
N ASP A 266 -12.03 -15.79 5.33
CA ASP A 266 -13.04 -16.84 5.45
C ASP A 266 -14.46 -16.29 5.63
N ARG A 267 -14.60 -15.20 6.37
CA ARG A 267 -15.87 -14.52 6.59
C ARG A 267 -16.51 -14.03 5.28
N ASP A 268 -15.68 -13.55 4.33
CA ASP A 268 -16.13 -13.05 3.04
C ASP A 268 -16.05 -14.08 1.90
N ASP A 269 -15.71 -15.35 2.22
CA ASP A 269 -15.49 -16.42 1.24
C ASP A 269 -14.40 -16.09 0.20
N TRP A 270 -13.37 -15.34 0.64
CA TRP A 270 -12.28 -14.85 -0.20
C TRP A 270 -10.99 -15.68 -0.09
N ARG A 271 -11.01 -16.78 0.66
CA ARG A 271 -9.81 -17.56 0.95
C ARG A 271 -8.96 -17.85 -0.28
N ILE A 272 -9.55 -18.43 -1.31
CA ILE A 272 -8.82 -18.85 -2.52
C ILE A 272 -8.24 -17.64 -3.27
N ILE A 273 -9.02 -16.57 -3.42
CA ILE A 273 -8.54 -15.38 -4.13
C ILE A 273 -7.49 -14.63 -3.30
N ALA A 274 -7.61 -14.59 -1.99
CA ALA A 274 -6.64 -13.98 -1.09
C ALA A 274 -5.31 -14.73 -1.09
N GLU A 275 -5.34 -16.06 -1.07
CA GLU A 275 -4.15 -16.89 -1.25
C GLU A 275 -3.50 -16.65 -2.62
N ALA A 276 -4.30 -16.49 -3.67
CA ALA A 276 -3.82 -16.22 -5.01
C ALA A 276 -3.15 -14.83 -5.18
N THR A 277 -3.45 -13.90 -4.29
CA THR A 277 -2.97 -12.52 -4.34
C THR A 277 -2.13 -12.13 -3.12
N ALA A 278 -1.65 -13.12 -2.34
CA ALA A 278 -0.92 -12.86 -1.11
C ALA A 278 0.23 -11.87 -1.30
N TYR A 279 0.29 -10.87 -0.42
CA TYR A 279 1.30 -9.85 -0.36
C TYR A 279 2.00 -9.85 1.01
N PRO A 280 3.33 -9.68 1.10
CA PRO A 280 4.29 -9.63 0.00
C PRO A 280 4.44 -11.00 -0.67
N GLY A 281 4.83 -11.02 -1.96
CA GLY A 281 4.95 -12.22 -2.80
C GLY A 281 5.95 -13.28 -2.34
N GLU A 282 6.57 -13.08 -1.21
CA GLU A 282 7.45 -14.05 -0.52
C GLU A 282 6.67 -15.12 0.24
N LEU A 283 5.38 -14.90 0.49
CA LEU A 283 4.46 -16.01 0.73
C LEU A 283 4.24 -16.73 -0.61
N HIS A 284 5.34 -17.07 -1.24
CA HIS A 284 5.29 -18.14 -2.20
C HIS A 284 4.59 -19.30 -1.51
N TRP A 285 3.63 -19.82 -2.18
CA TRP A 285 3.07 -21.12 -1.89
C TRP A 285 4.18 -21.93 -1.24
N PRO A 286 4.06 -22.35 0.01
CA PRO A 286 5.18 -22.80 0.81
C PRO A 286 5.98 -23.86 0.08
N GLY A 287 7.07 -23.45 -0.51
CA GLY A 287 8.07 -24.26 -1.21
C GLY A 287 7.63 -24.94 -2.50
N ASP A 288 6.35 -25.26 -2.66
CA ASP A 288 5.87 -26.12 -3.75
C ASP A 288 4.76 -25.43 -4.56
N ARG A 289 4.71 -25.79 -5.84
CA ARG A 289 3.64 -25.38 -6.75
C ARG A 289 2.29 -25.84 -6.19
N PRO A 290 1.24 -24.97 -6.23
CA PRO A 290 -0.10 -25.38 -5.84
C PRO A 290 -0.55 -26.64 -6.59
N SER A 291 -1.28 -27.51 -5.91
CA SER A 291 -1.73 -28.77 -6.48
C SER A 291 -2.70 -28.54 -7.65
N ARG A 292 -2.82 -29.54 -8.54
CA ARG A 292 -3.85 -29.56 -9.58
C ARG A 292 -5.24 -29.30 -9.01
N GLN A 293 -5.57 -29.93 -7.88
CA GLN A 293 -6.86 -29.76 -7.19
C GLN A 293 -7.11 -28.30 -6.79
N TRP A 294 -6.07 -27.58 -6.32
CA TRP A 294 -6.22 -26.18 -5.97
C TRP A 294 -6.57 -25.32 -7.18
N PHE A 295 -5.92 -25.53 -8.34
CA PHE A 295 -6.27 -24.83 -9.59
C PHE A 295 -7.67 -25.18 -10.07
N GLU A 296 -8.13 -26.43 -9.89
CA GLU A 296 -9.51 -26.83 -10.16
C GLU A 296 -10.52 -26.08 -9.30
N GLN A 297 -10.20 -25.85 -8.01
CA GLN A 297 -11.02 -25.01 -7.13
C GLN A 297 -11.06 -23.55 -7.60
N VAL A 298 -9.93 -22.98 -8.03
CA VAL A 298 -9.89 -21.62 -8.58
C VAL A 298 -10.78 -21.51 -9.84
N VAL A 299 -10.72 -22.48 -10.75
CA VAL A 299 -11.58 -22.50 -11.94
C VAL A 299 -13.06 -22.62 -11.57
N ALA A 300 -13.36 -23.36 -10.51
CA ALA A 300 -14.72 -23.59 -10.01
C ALA A 300 -15.28 -22.46 -9.15
N LEU A 301 -14.50 -21.41 -8.84
CA LEU A 301 -15.00 -20.25 -8.09
C LEU A 301 -16.30 -19.75 -8.73
N PRO A 302 -17.32 -19.42 -7.93
CA PRO A 302 -18.56 -18.86 -8.47
C PRO A 302 -18.30 -17.51 -9.14
N PRO A 303 -19.19 -17.06 -10.02
CA PRO A 303 -19.14 -15.69 -10.55
C PRO A 303 -19.14 -14.70 -9.39
N CYS A 304 -18.16 -13.82 -9.36
CA CYS A 304 -18.08 -12.75 -8.38
C CYS A 304 -18.91 -11.55 -8.89
N THR A 305 -19.83 -11.07 -8.05
CA THR A 305 -20.66 -9.89 -8.36
C THR A 305 -20.11 -8.61 -7.72
N ASP A 306 -19.08 -8.73 -6.89
CA ASP A 306 -18.42 -7.60 -6.27
C ASP A 306 -17.54 -6.90 -7.30
N PRO A 307 -17.85 -5.65 -7.70
CA PRO A 307 -17.09 -4.94 -8.72
C PRO A 307 -15.63 -4.73 -8.35
N ASP A 308 -15.34 -4.64 -7.04
CA ASP A 308 -14.01 -4.36 -6.52
C ASP A 308 -13.03 -5.52 -6.71
N ILE A 309 -13.52 -6.76 -6.80
CA ILE A 309 -12.69 -7.96 -6.93
C ILE A 309 -13.00 -8.83 -8.14
N SER A 310 -14.16 -8.63 -8.78
CA SER A 310 -14.60 -9.48 -9.90
C SER A 310 -13.59 -9.57 -11.06
N PRO A 311 -12.89 -8.50 -11.49
CA PRO A 311 -11.91 -8.58 -12.55
C PRO A 311 -10.76 -9.54 -12.21
N TRP A 312 -10.30 -9.51 -10.96
CA TRP A 312 -9.22 -10.40 -10.49
C TRP A 312 -9.67 -11.85 -10.33
N VAL A 313 -10.92 -12.08 -9.92
CA VAL A 313 -11.49 -13.44 -9.87
C VAL A 313 -11.52 -14.06 -11.26
N GLU A 314 -11.97 -13.33 -12.27
CA GLU A 314 -11.96 -13.79 -13.67
C GLU A 314 -10.55 -14.01 -14.22
N SER A 315 -9.61 -13.13 -13.87
CA SER A 315 -8.20 -13.31 -14.19
C SER A 315 -7.61 -14.55 -13.52
N ALA A 316 -7.92 -14.80 -12.25
CA ALA A 316 -7.49 -15.99 -11.52
C ALA A 316 -8.00 -17.28 -12.19
N ARG A 317 -9.29 -17.32 -12.55
CA ARG A 317 -9.89 -18.46 -13.27
C ARG A 317 -9.19 -18.72 -14.61
N SER A 318 -8.88 -17.65 -15.34
CA SER A 318 -8.17 -17.73 -16.61
C SER A 318 -6.75 -18.26 -16.45
N GLY A 319 -5.99 -17.72 -15.49
CA GLY A 319 -4.65 -18.20 -15.15
C GLY A 319 -4.62 -19.63 -14.65
N ALA A 320 -5.61 -20.04 -13.83
CA ALA A 320 -5.72 -21.41 -13.35
C ALA A 320 -5.96 -22.42 -14.49
N ARG A 321 -6.74 -22.06 -15.52
CA ARG A 321 -6.89 -22.91 -16.73
C ARG A 321 -5.56 -23.12 -17.45
N ILE A 322 -4.73 -22.08 -17.51
CA ILE A 322 -3.38 -22.20 -18.09
C ILE A 322 -2.52 -23.15 -17.25
N CYS A 323 -2.57 -23.03 -15.93
CA CYS A 323 -1.83 -23.92 -15.02
C CYS A 323 -2.31 -25.38 -15.13
N LEU A 324 -3.61 -25.63 -15.27
CA LEU A 324 -4.13 -26.98 -15.51
C LEU A 324 -3.62 -27.55 -16.83
N ALA A 325 -3.62 -26.76 -17.91
CA ALA A 325 -3.04 -27.19 -19.17
C ALA A 325 -1.52 -27.45 -19.07
N ALA A 326 -0.81 -26.66 -18.24
CA ALA A 326 0.60 -26.92 -17.95
C ALA A 326 0.80 -28.23 -17.17
N TYR A 327 -0.08 -28.58 -16.23
CA TYR A 327 -0.09 -29.89 -15.57
C TYR A 327 -0.26 -31.04 -16.59
N ASP A 328 -1.20 -30.91 -17.54
CA ASP A 328 -1.41 -31.95 -18.56
C ASP A 328 -0.14 -32.19 -19.38
N VAL A 329 0.60 -31.11 -19.70
CA VAL A 329 1.90 -31.22 -20.40
C VAL A 329 2.94 -31.94 -19.55
N MET A 330 3.09 -31.54 -18.28
CA MET A 330 4.09 -32.14 -17.38
C MET A 330 3.79 -33.63 -17.11
N GLU A 331 2.54 -34.02 -16.95
CA GLU A 331 2.13 -35.41 -16.81
C GLU A 331 2.36 -36.20 -18.09
N GLY A 332 2.12 -35.59 -19.26
CA GLY A 332 2.45 -36.17 -20.56
C GLY A 332 3.95 -36.42 -20.72
N ILE A 333 4.80 -35.49 -20.29
CA ILE A 333 6.25 -35.67 -20.27
C ILE A 333 6.63 -36.86 -19.35
N ALA A 334 6.12 -36.86 -18.13
CA ALA A 334 6.44 -37.90 -17.15
C ALA A 334 6.00 -39.29 -17.57
N SER A 335 4.90 -39.42 -18.30
CA SER A 335 4.38 -40.70 -18.80
C SER A 335 4.96 -41.13 -20.15
N GLY A 336 5.77 -40.28 -20.79
CA GLY A 336 6.31 -40.53 -22.13
C GLY A 336 5.27 -40.47 -23.25
N SER A 337 4.07 -39.95 -22.96
CA SER A 337 2.96 -39.88 -23.92
C SER A 337 2.99 -38.63 -24.82
N LEU A 338 3.94 -37.74 -24.62
CA LEU A 338 3.97 -36.41 -25.27
C LEU A 338 4.47 -36.41 -26.69
N ALA A 339 5.06 -37.52 -27.19
CA ALA A 339 5.70 -37.57 -28.49
C ALA A 339 4.75 -37.39 -29.70
N SER A 340 3.43 -37.33 -29.51
CA SER A 340 2.45 -37.26 -30.57
C SER A 340 1.60 -35.97 -30.63
N ASP A 341 1.74 -35.02 -29.69
CA ASP A 341 0.76 -33.93 -29.62
C ASP A 341 1.39 -32.55 -29.31
N LEU A 342 2.15 -32.03 -30.28
CA LEU A 342 2.72 -30.67 -30.24
C LEU A 342 1.66 -29.56 -30.07
N THR A 343 0.41 -29.84 -30.41
CA THR A 343 -0.69 -28.87 -30.24
C THR A 343 -1.05 -28.62 -28.75
N ARG A 344 -0.88 -29.61 -27.89
CA ARG A 344 -1.09 -29.45 -26.44
C ARG A 344 -0.08 -28.53 -25.81
N ILE A 345 1.13 -28.45 -26.34
CA ILE A 345 2.24 -27.64 -25.83
C ILE A 345 2.09 -26.17 -26.22
N ALA A 346 1.64 -25.90 -27.46
CA ALA A 346 1.51 -24.54 -27.97
C ALA A 346 0.38 -23.76 -27.29
N LEU A 347 -0.68 -24.43 -26.87
CA LEU A 347 -1.86 -23.79 -26.31
C LEU A 347 -1.61 -23.10 -24.95
N PRO A 348 -0.94 -23.73 -23.95
CA PRO A 348 -0.59 -23.04 -22.70
C PRO A 348 0.27 -21.82 -22.91
N LEU A 349 1.24 -21.86 -23.84
CA LEU A 349 2.12 -20.74 -24.15
C LEU A 349 1.37 -19.59 -24.83
N LEU A 350 0.46 -19.89 -25.74
CA LEU A 350 -0.36 -18.89 -26.40
C LEU A 350 -1.31 -18.23 -25.40
N ASN A 351 -1.96 -19.01 -24.57
CA ASN A 351 -2.85 -18.55 -23.53
C ASN A 351 -2.10 -17.70 -22.49
N LEU A 352 -0.86 -18.08 -22.12
CA LEU A 352 -0.01 -17.27 -21.25
C LEU A 352 0.27 -15.89 -21.85
N ARG A 353 0.66 -15.83 -23.12
CA ARG A 353 0.92 -14.54 -23.79
C ARG A 353 -0.30 -13.63 -23.79
N GLN A 354 -1.48 -14.19 -23.97
CA GLN A 354 -2.73 -13.46 -23.93
C GLN A 354 -3.06 -13.00 -22.50
N TRP A 355 -2.87 -13.86 -21.51
CA TRP A 355 -3.10 -13.55 -20.10
C TRP A 355 -2.15 -12.45 -19.56
N LEU A 356 -0.88 -12.45 -20.01
CA LEU A 356 0.09 -11.40 -19.65
C LEU A 356 -0.28 -10.02 -20.20
N GLN A 357 -1.19 -9.92 -21.15
CA GLN A 357 -1.70 -8.67 -21.69
C GLN A 357 -2.95 -8.18 -20.96
N THR A 358 -3.55 -8.99 -20.08
CA THR A 358 -4.68 -8.55 -19.25
C THR A 358 -4.19 -7.55 -18.18
N PRO A 359 -4.91 -6.42 -17.98
CA PRO A 359 -4.51 -5.43 -16.98
C PRO A 359 -4.61 -6.01 -15.57
N GLU A 360 -5.70 -6.68 -15.22
CA GLU A 360 -5.91 -7.31 -13.92
C GLU A 360 -5.36 -8.74 -13.93
N ARG A 361 -4.29 -8.99 -13.18
CA ARG A 361 -3.64 -10.29 -13.10
C ARG A 361 -3.59 -10.81 -11.68
N THR A 362 -4.02 -12.05 -11.52
CA THR A 362 -4.02 -12.78 -10.26
C THR A 362 -3.31 -14.12 -10.42
N LEU A 363 -3.21 -14.89 -9.38
CA LEU A 363 -2.42 -16.11 -9.22
C LEU A 363 -0.94 -15.83 -8.96
N GLY A 364 -0.70 -15.61 -7.69
CA GLY A 364 0.51 -15.02 -7.21
C GLY A 364 0.45 -13.51 -7.42
N SER A 365 1.32 -12.80 -6.78
CA SER A 365 1.37 -11.34 -6.80
C SER A 365 1.63 -10.72 -8.18
N GLY A 366 1.51 -11.50 -9.26
CA GLY A 366 1.87 -11.07 -10.62
C GLY A 366 3.33 -10.65 -10.70
N PRO A 367 3.83 -10.14 -11.82
CA PRO A 367 5.08 -9.41 -11.78
C PRO A 367 4.86 -8.17 -10.89
N ARG A 368 5.19 -8.31 -9.61
CA ARG A 368 5.14 -7.18 -8.70
C ARG A 368 6.23 -6.21 -9.12
N THR A 369 5.80 -4.99 -9.32
CA THR A 369 6.68 -3.89 -9.67
C THR A 369 6.57 -2.81 -8.62
N ARG A 370 7.67 -2.16 -8.32
CA ARG A 370 7.68 -0.93 -7.53
C ARG A 370 8.49 0.13 -8.26
N PRO A 371 8.17 1.42 -8.07
CA PRO A 371 8.98 2.49 -8.65
C PRO A 371 10.40 2.42 -8.08
N VAL A 372 11.39 2.62 -8.95
CA VAL A 372 12.77 2.80 -8.53
C VAL A 372 12.94 4.26 -8.15
N PHE A 373 13.34 4.52 -6.94
CA PHE A 373 13.83 5.83 -6.56
C PHE A 373 15.35 5.80 -6.36
N THR A 374 15.97 6.93 -6.63
CA THR A 374 17.38 7.17 -6.31
C THR A 374 17.47 8.35 -5.37
N GLN A 375 18.45 8.31 -4.47
CA GLN A 375 18.80 9.44 -3.63
C GLN A 375 20.23 9.83 -3.99
N ASP A 376 20.45 11.07 -4.39
CA ASP A 376 21.78 11.58 -4.71
C ASP A 376 22.58 11.91 -3.41
N GLU A 377 23.84 12.34 -3.56
CA GLU A 377 24.71 12.70 -2.45
C GLU A 377 24.16 13.85 -1.59
N THR A 378 23.24 14.62 -2.13
CA THR A 378 22.54 15.70 -1.43
C THR A 378 21.27 15.22 -0.75
N GLY A 379 20.92 13.93 -0.87
CA GLY A 379 19.71 13.35 -0.35
C GLY A 379 18.46 13.65 -1.17
N ARG A 380 18.60 14.20 -2.38
CA ARG A 380 17.48 14.49 -3.26
C ARG A 380 16.93 13.19 -3.84
N PHE A 381 15.61 13.01 -3.74
CA PHE A 381 14.92 11.93 -4.40
C PHE A 381 14.68 12.19 -5.88
N ALA A 382 14.86 11.15 -6.68
CA ALA A 382 14.36 11.10 -8.04
C ALA A 382 13.70 9.75 -8.26
N ILE A 383 12.43 9.75 -8.64
CA ILE A 383 11.74 8.56 -9.14
C ILE A 383 12.16 8.40 -10.60
N THR A 384 12.80 7.28 -10.92
CA THR A 384 13.18 6.99 -12.29
C THR A 384 12.00 6.37 -13.04
N SER A 385 12.03 6.39 -14.37
CA SER A 385 11.04 5.67 -15.20
C SER A 385 11.17 4.14 -15.10
N GLY A 386 12.15 3.65 -14.37
CA GLY A 386 12.36 2.22 -14.15
C GLY A 386 11.44 1.66 -13.08
N VAL A 387 11.19 0.37 -13.17
CA VAL A 387 10.49 -0.41 -12.15
C VAL A 387 11.35 -1.60 -11.75
N ILE A 388 11.27 -1.97 -10.47
CA ILE A 388 11.84 -3.22 -10.00
C ILE A 388 10.74 -4.28 -10.07
N VAL A 389 10.99 -5.36 -10.79
CA VAL A 389 10.14 -6.55 -10.76
C VAL A 389 10.53 -7.36 -9.54
N LEU A 390 9.63 -7.48 -8.57
CA LEU A 390 9.90 -8.15 -7.29
C LEU A 390 9.59 -9.64 -7.33
N THR A 391 8.54 -10.02 -8.07
CA THR A 391 8.12 -11.43 -8.15
C THR A 391 7.54 -11.72 -9.52
N THR A 392 7.58 -13.00 -9.92
CA THR A 392 6.85 -13.52 -11.06
C THR A 392 5.56 -14.20 -10.58
N SER A 393 4.54 -14.25 -11.45
CA SER A 393 3.29 -14.95 -11.14
C SER A 393 3.49 -16.48 -11.12
N ILE A 394 2.61 -17.19 -10.42
CA ILE A 394 2.55 -18.66 -10.44
C ILE A 394 2.38 -19.16 -11.87
N VAL A 395 1.55 -18.48 -12.66
CA VAL A 395 1.27 -18.84 -14.04
C VAL A 395 2.54 -18.75 -14.89
N GLU A 396 3.28 -17.64 -14.78
CA GLU A 396 4.57 -17.47 -15.50
C GLU A 396 5.58 -18.52 -15.09
N ASN A 397 5.77 -18.71 -13.78
CA ASN A 397 6.72 -19.68 -13.26
C ASN A 397 6.41 -21.09 -13.73
N PHE A 398 5.13 -21.48 -13.70
CA PHE A 398 4.75 -22.82 -14.13
C PHE A 398 4.97 -23.03 -15.63
N VAL A 399 4.61 -22.08 -16.46
CA VAL A 399 4.85 -22.18 -17.92
C VAL A 399 6.35 -22.19 -18.23
N HIS A 400 7.17 -21.44 -17.50
CA HIS A 400 8.64 -21.53 -17.63
C HIS A 400 9.17 -22.90 -17.24
N ASP A 401 8.63 -23.55 -16.20
CA ASP A 401 8.99 -24.92 -15.83
C ASP A 401 8.64 -25.92 -16.94
N VAL A 402 7.47 -25.78 -17.55
CA VAL A 402 7.07 -26.59 -18.71
C VAL A 402 8.04 -26.42 -19.87
N ASN A 403 8.41 -25.19 -20.21
CA ASN A 403 9.37 -24.92 -21.28
C ASN A 403 10.72 -25.59 -21.02
N ARG A 404 11.25 -25.44 -19.79
CA ARG A 404 12.52 -26.11 -19.41
C ARG A 404 12.44 -27.63 -19.50
N ALA A 405 11.31 -28.22 -19.14
CA ALA A 405 11.10 -29.65 -19.25
C ALA A 405 11.05 -30.13 -20.70
N LEU A 406 10.47 -29.33 -21.60
CA LEU A 406 10.42 -29.61 -23.05
C LEU A 406 11.80 -29.50 -23.69
N ASP A 407 12.55 -28.43 -23.37
CA ASP A 407 13.93 -28.24 -23.86
C ASP A 407 14.83 -29.43 -23.45
N ALA A 408 14.63 -29.94 -22.22
CA ALA A 408 15.38 -31.10 -21.75
C ALA A 408 15.03 -32.40 -22.52
N LEU A 409 13.77 -32.55 -22.97
CA LEU A 409 13.38 -33.69 -23.79
C LEU A 409 13.98 -33.61 -25.20
N GLU A 410 14.00 -32.44 -25.83
CA GLU A 410 14.60 -32.24 -27.15
C GLU A 410 16.10 -32.51 -27.12
N ALA A 411 16.80 -32.15 -26.02
CA ALA A 411 18.22 -32.39 -25.86
C ALA A 411 18.59 -33.90 -25.69
N THR A 412 17.62 -34.74 -25.35
CA THR A 412 17.81 -36.17 -25.12
C THR A 412 17.26 -37.06 -26.26
N SER A 413 16.55 -36.51 -27.22
CA SER A 413 16.05 -37.16 -28.41
C SER A 413 16.96 -36.91 -29.62
#